data_0ef22cdb2681e2c2f9bea28d35cbb93d
#
_entry.id   0ef22cdb2681e2c2f9bea28d35cbb93d
#
_cell.length_a   1.000
_cell.length_b   1.000
_cell.length_c   1.000
_cell.angle_alpha   90.00
_cell.angle_beta   90.00
_cell.angle_gamma   90.00
#
_symmetry.space_group_name_H-M   'P 1'
#
loop_
_entity.id
_entity.type
_entity.pdbx_description
1 polymer ?
#
loop_
_entity_poly.entity_id
_entity_poly.type
_entity_poly.pdbx_seq_one_letter_code
_entity_poly.pdbx_strand_id
1 'polypeptide(L)'
;MKIVYWSGSGNTEKMANLIAKGIKENGVETQVIDVSHANSDIFNDEDIIILGCPAMGAEMLEECEFEPFIESISSKVSGKKAVLFGSYDWGDGEWMRDWMSRMEEYGCDVIFDGLIIREALEDDCTECLELGKKIAGMLVKSSN
;
A
#
# COMPACT_ATOMS: atom_id res chain seq x y z
N MET A 1 4.53 7.35 9.71
CA MET A 1 3.87 6.81 8.51
C MET A 1 3.50 5.36 8.72
N LYS A 2 2.41 4.90 8.14
CA LYS A 2 1.92 3.53 8.36
C LYS A 2 1.64 2.83 7.05
N ILE A 3 2.05 1.57 6.97
CA ILE A 3 1.79 0.69 5.83
C ILE A 3 0.92 -0.45 6.34
N VAL A 4 -0.27 -0.61 5.78
CA VAL A 4 -1.17 -1.72 6.13
C VAL A 4 -1.24 -2.68 4.95
N TYR A 5 -1.05 -3.96 5.22
CA TYR A 5 -0.99 -4.99 4.18
C TYR A 5 -1.66 -6.28 4.60
N TRP A 6 -2.01 -7.09 3.59
CA TRP A 6 -2.36 -8.50 3.75
C TRP A 6 -1.39 -9.31 2.90
N SER A 7 -0.91 -10.43 3.42
CA SER A 7 0.01 -11.29 2.69
C SER A 7 -0.29 -12.76 2.99
N GLY A 8 -0.39 -13.57 1.96
CA GLY A 8 -0.57 -15.02 2.08
C GLY A 8 0.74 -15.77 1.91
N SER A 9 1.45 -15.51 0.80
CA SER A 9 2.71 -16.19 0.46
C SER A 9 3.95 -15.54 1.05
N GLY A 10 3.83 -14.33 1.58
CA GLY A 10 4.96 -13.55 2.11
C GLY A 10 5.53 -12.52 1.13
N ASN A 11 5.14 -12.53 -0.13
CA ASN A 11 5.68 -11.59 -1.12
C ASN A 11 5.22 -10.15 -0.86
N THR A 12 3.94 -9.95 -0.58
CA THR A 12 3.41 -8.60 -0.30
C THR A 12 3.99 -8.05 1.01
N GLU A 13 4.19 -8.92 2.02
CA GLU A 13 4.86 -8.54 3.26
C GLU A 13 6.29 -8.09 2.99
N LYS A 14 7.02 -8.82 2.15
CA LYS A 14 8.38 -8.44 1.76
C LYS A 14 8.38 -7.08 1.07
N MET A 15 7.43 -6.82 0.18
CA MET A 15 7.27 -5.51 -0.46
C MET A 15 7.05 -4.42 0.58
N ALA A 16 6.14 -4.65 1.54
CA ALA A 16 5.84 -3.69 2.60
C ALA A 16 7.10 -3.33 3.40
N ASN A 17 7.89 -4.34 3.77
CA ASN A 17 9.11 -4.13 4.54
C ASN A 17 10.17 -3.37 3.75
N LEU A 18 10.29 -3.62 2.46
CA LEU A 18 11.25 -2.92 1.60
C LEU A 18 10.84 -1.47 1.36
N ILE A 19 9.55 -1.21 1.17
CA ILE A 19 9.04 0.15 1.07
C ILE A 19 9.32 0.91 2.36
N ALA A 20 9.04 0.29 3.51
CA ALA A 20 9.32 0.89 4.82
C ALA A 20 10.81 1.19 4.99
N LYS A 21 11.68 0.28 4.54
CA LYS A 21 13.12 0.48 4.60
C LYS A 21 13.53 1.73 3.81
N GLY A 22 13.01 1.88 2.60
CA GLY A 22 13.27 3.06 1.77
C GLY A 22 12.81 4.36 2.44
N ILE A 23 11.65 4.33 3.08
CA ILE A 23 11.13 5.49 3.81
C ILE A 23 12.02 5.83 5.01
N LYS A 24 12.36 4.83 5.83
CA LYS A 24 13.18 5.01 7.04
C LYS A 24 14.58 5.51 6.72
N GLU A 25 15.18 5.01 5.65
CA GLU A 25 16.51 5.46 5.21
C GLU A 25 16.55 6.94 4.85
N ASN A 26 15.39 7.52 4.59
CA ASN A 26 15.25 8.94 4.27
C ASN A 26 14.69 9.76 5.44
N GLY A 27 14.76 9.22 6.65
CA GLY A 27 14.51 9.97 7.87
C GLY A 27 13.07 10.00 8.36
N VAL A 28 12.19 9.19 7.81
CA VAL A 28 10.77 9.17 8.22
C VAL A 28 10.45 7.88 8.97
N GLU A 29 9.94 7.98 10.18
CA GLU A 29 9.50 6.83 10.96
C GLU A 29 8.33 6.14 10.27
N THR A 30 8.37 4.81 10.22
CA THR A 30 7.37 4.02 9.49
C THR A 30 7.06 2.73 10.24
N GLN A 31 5.77 2.41 10.34
CA GLN A 31 5.28 1.16 10.92
C GLN A 31 4.70 0.30 9.81
N VAL A 32 5.03 -1.00 9.83
CA VAL A 32 4.47 -1.99 8.92
C VAL A 32 3.49 -2.84 9.71
N ILE A 33 2.22 -2.82 9.31
CA ILE A 33 1.12 -3.36 10.09
C ILE A 33 0.33 -4.38 9.26
N ASP A 34 0.24 -5.62 9.76
CA ASP A 34 -0.66 -6.62 9.17
C ASP A 34 -2.10 -6.15 9.37
N VAL A 35 -2.94 -6.30 8.36
CA VAL A 35 -4.33 -5.83 8.40
C VAL A 35 -5.13 -6.39 9.58
N SER A 36 -4.77 -7.57 10.07
CA SER A 36 -5.43 -8.18 11.23
C SER A 36 -5.24 -7.36 12.52
N HIS A 37 -4.25 -6.47 12.54
CA HIS A 37 -3.97 -5.57 13.67
C HIS A 37 -4.38 -4.13 13.38
N ALA A 38 -5.05 -3.87 12.25
CA ALA A 38 -5.47 -2.53 11.87
C ALA A 38 -6.95 -2.33 12.13
N ASN A 39 -7.34 -1.09 12.47
CA ASN A 39 -8.75 -0.72 12.59
C ASN A 39 -9.03 0.48 11.67
N SER A 40 -10.30 0.87 11.57
CA SER A 40 -10.72 1.93 10.65
C SER A 40 -10.15 3.31 10.97
N ASP A 41 -9.60 3.51 12.15
CA ASP A 41 -9.05 4.80 12.59
C ASP A 41 -7.52 4.88 12.41
N ILE A 42 -6.91 3.81 11.88
CA ILE A 42 -5.46 3.69 11.85
C ILE A 42 -4.75 4.81 11.07
N PHE A 43 -5.44 5.37 10.08
CA PHE A 43 -4.89 6.44 9.24
C PHE A 43 -5.37 7.84 9.61
N ASN A 44 -6.09 8.00 10.73
CA ASN A 44 -6.67 9.31 11.08
C ASN A 44 -5.64 10.44 11.16
N ASP A 45 -4.43 10.14 11.62
CA ASP A 45 -3.36 11.12 11.77
C ASP A 45 -2.38 11.13 10.58
N GLU A 46 -2.71 10.43 9.50
CA GLU A 46 -1.84 10.29 8.35
C GLU A 46 -2.38 11.03 7.13
N ASP A 47 -1.53 11.79 6.45
CA ASP A 47 -1.89 12.45 5.18
C ASP A 47 -1.66 11.53 3.99
N ILE A 48 -0.75 10.59 4.11
CA ILE A 48 -0.45 9.59 3.09
C ILE A 48 -0.75 8.22 3.67
N ILE A 49 -1.58 7.45 2.97
CA ILE A 49 -1.88 6.08 3.36
C ILE A 49 -1.21 5.13 2.39
N ILE A 50 -0.62 4.06 2.91
CA ILE A 50 0.09 3.07 2.10
C ILE A 50 -0.55 1.72 2.35
N LEU A 51 -1.04 1.11 1.27
CA LEU A 51 -1.84 -0.12 1.35
C LEU A 51 -1.29 -1.17 0.40
N GLY A 52 -1.15 -2.40 0.90
CA GLY A 52 -0.65 -3.51 0.10
C GLY A 52 -1.52 -4.76 0.19
N CYS A 53 -1.80 -5.37 -0.96
CA CYS A 53 -2.58 -6.60 -1.05
C CYS A 53 -2.25 -7.30 -2.38
N PRO A 54 -2.00 -8.62 -2.38
CA PRO A 54 -1.75 -9.33 -3.63
C PRO A 54 -3.04 -9.52 -4.43
N ALA A 55 -2.89 -9.82 -5.71
CA ALA A 55 -4.01 -10.27 -6.53
C ALA A 55 -4.46 -11.64 -6.04
N MET A 56 -5.75 -11.78 -5.75
CA MET A 56 -6.34 -13.03 -5.30
C MET A 56 -7.28 -13.58 -6.38
N GLY A 57 -7.34 -14.90 -6.49
CA GLY A 57 -8.31 -15.60 -7.32
C GLY A 57 -8.59 -14.95 -8.67
N ALA A 58 -9.73 -14.34 -8.83
CA ALA A 58 -10.18 -13.67 -10.06
C ALA A 58 -9.73 -12.20 -10.13
N GLU A 59 -8.49 -11.91 -9.79
CA GLU A 59 -7.91 -10.57 -9.77
C GLU A 59 -8.74 -9.61 -8.89
N MET A 60 -8.85 -9.94 -7.61
CA MET A 60 -9.56 -9.13 -6.63
C MET A 60 -8.75 -9.05 -5.34
N LEU A 61 -9.13 -8.13 -4.45
CA LEU A 61 -8.52 -8.03 -3.13
C LEU A 61 -8.91 -9.24 -2.27
N GLU A 62 -8.10 -9.52 -1.25
CA GLU A 62 -8.40 -10.60 -0.34
C GLU A 62 -9.72 -10.31 0.38
N GLU A 63 -10.63 -11.30 0.43
CA GLU A 63 -12.03 -11.12 0.83
C GLU A 63 -12.29 -11.14 2.34
N CYS A 64 -11.47 -11.87 3.10
CA CYS A 64 -11.81 -12.15 4.51
C CYS A 64 -11.37 -11.07 5.48
N GLU A 65 -10.24 -10.43 5.22
CA GLU A 65 -9.68 -9.42 6.12
C GLU A 65 -9.44 -8.09 5.44
N PHE A 66 -8.87 -8.10 4.23
CA PHE A 66 -8.48 -6.87 3.57
C PHE A 66 -9.67 -6.12 2.99
N GLU A 67 -10.56 -6.80 2.30
CA GLU A 67 -11.76 -6.18 1.73
C GLU A 67 -12.61 -5.50 2.81
N PRO A 68 -12.92 -6.16 3.95
CA PRO A 68 -13.65 -5.49 5.03
C PRO A 68 -12.92 -4.26 5.58
N PHE A 69 -11.58 -4.33 5.66
CA PHE A 69 -10.79 -3.19 6.11
C PHE A 69 -10.92 -2.01 5.15
N ILE A 70 -10.78 -2.26 3.84
CA ILE A 70 -10.91 -1.22 2.82
C ILE A 70 -12.30 -0.57 2.88
N GLU A 71 -13.35 -1.36 3.03
CA GLU A 71 -14.70 -0.82 3.20
C GLU A 71 -14.82 0.03 4.45
N SER A 72 -14.18 -0.40 5.54
CA SER A 72 -14.27 0.32 6.82
C SER A 72 -13.61 1.70 6.80
N ILE A 73 -12.60 1.91 5.94
CA ILE A 73 -11.92 3.19 5.83
C ILE A 73 -12.50 4.09 4.74
N SER A 74 -13.46 3.61 3.97
CA SER A 74 -13.99 4.32 2.80
C SER A 74 -14.48 5.75 3.11
N SER A 75 -15.07 5.96 4.28
CA SER A 75 -15.57 7.29 4.69
C SER A 75 -14.54 8.12 5.45
N LYS A 76 -13.34 7.58 5.67
CA LYS A 76 -12.32 8.22 6.52
C LYS A 76 -11.08 8.68 5.78
N VAL A 77 -10.97 8.37 4.49
CA VAL A 77 -9.74 8.63 3.72
C VAL A 77 -9.87 9.74 2.69
N SER A 78 -11.02 10.38 2.58
CA SER A 78 -11.23 11.48 1.64
C SER A 78 -10.21 12.60 1.88
N GLY A 79 -9.59 13.06 0.80
CA GLY A 79 -8.58 14.11 0.85
C GLY A 79 -7.16 13.63 1.13
N LYS A 80 -6.98 12.35 1.43
CA LYS A 80 -5.66 11.77 1.69
C LYS A 80 -5.01 11.30 0.40
N LYS A 81 -3.67 11.25 0.39
CA LYS A 81 -2.92 10.64 -0.70
C LYS A 81 -2.81 9.15 -0.44
N ALA A 82 -2.99 8.34 -1.48
CA ALA A 82 -2.93 6.88 -1.37
C ALA A 82 -1.82 6.32 -2.24
N VAL A 83 -1.04 5.40 -1.68
CA VAL A 83 -0.02 4.64 -2.40
C VAL A 83 -0.40 3.17 -2.28
N LEU A 84 -0.51 2.49 -3.40
CA LEU A 84 -0.94 1.09 -3.45
C LEU A 84 0.16 0.20 -4.01
N PHE A 85 0.27 -1.01 -3.48
CA PHE A 85 1.23 -1.99 -3.97
C PHE A 85 0.71 -3.41 -3.79
N GLY A 86 1.31 -4.35 -4.48
CA GLY A 86 0.96 -5.76 -4.31
C GLY A 86 1.74 -6.68 -5.23
N SER A 87 1.81 -7.95 -4.84
CA SER A 87 2.41 -8.99 -5.65
C SER A 87 1.33 -9.72 -6.45
N TYR A 88 1.72 -10.32 -7.56
CA TYR A 88 0.79 -11.11 -8.36
C TYR A 88 1.51 -12.29 -9.01
N ASP A 89 0.74 -13.30 -9.38
CA ASP A 89 1.22 -14.56 -9.92
C ASP A 89 0.80 -14.67 -11.39
N TRP A 90 -0.46 -14.34 -11.67
CA TRP A 90 -1.01 -14.37 -13.02
C TRP A 90 -1.91 -13.16 -13.23
N GLY A 91 -2.32 -12.93 -14.46
CA GLY A 91 -3.11 -11.78 -14.80
C GLY A 91 -2.23 -10.61 -15.25
N ASP A 92 -2.84 -9.45 -15.46
CA ASP A 92 -2.17 -8.27 -16.02
C ASP A 92 -2.27 -7.01 -15.17
N GLY A 93 -2.62 -7.15 -13.88
CA GLY A 93 -2.75 -6.01 -12.99
C GLY A 93 -4.13 -5.39 -12.92
N GLU A 94 -5.14 -6.06 -13.43
CA GLU A 94 -6.52 -5.55 -13.38
C GLU A 94 -6.97 -5.24 -11.95
N TRP A 95 -6.63 -6.11 -10.98
CA TRP A 95 -7.00 -5.86 -9.57
C TRP A 95 -6.45 -4.54 -9.06
N MET A 96 -5.26 -4.18 -9.50
CA MET A 96 -4.62 -2.93 -9.07
C MET A 96 -5.29 -1.72 -9.73
N ARG A 97 -5.62 -1.82 -11.00
CA ARG A 97 -6.31 -0.74 -11.71
C ARG A 97 -7.69 -0.49 -11.11
N ASP A 98 -8.42 -1.56 -10.79
CA ASP A 98 -9.73 -1.45 -10.15
C ASP A 98 -9.61 -0.86 -8.75
N TRP A 99 -8.56 -1.26 -8.01
CA TRP A 99 -8.31 -0.75 -6.67
C TRP A 99 -7.97 0.74 -6.68
N MET A 100 -7.14 1.17 -7.63
CA MET A 100 -6.82 2.59 -7.79
C MET A 100 -8.08 3.42 -8.04
N SER A 101 -8.93 2.97 -8.94
CA SER A 101 -10.21 3.64 -9.23
C SER A 101 -11.11 3.70 -8.01
N ARG A 102 -11.16 2.63 -7.25
CA ARG A 102 -11.95 2.54 -6.02
C ARG A 102 -11.49 3.55 -4.98
N MET A 103 -10.18 3.67 -4.79
CA MET A 103 -9.63 4.64 -3.83
C MET A 103 -9.92 6.08 -4.27
N GLU A 104 -9.88 6.34 -5.58
CA GLU A 104 -10.26 7.64 -6.11
C GLU A 104 -11.74 7.95 -5.83
N GLU A 105 -12.62 6.96 -5.96
CA GLU A 105 -14.03 7.12 -5.61
C GLU A 105 -14.24 7.45 -4.13
N TYR A 106 -13.34 6.96 -3.27
CA TYR A 106 -13.39 7.29 -1.83
C TYR A 106 -12.85 8.69 -1.53
N GLY A 107 -12.39 9.41 -2.55
CA GLY A 107 -11.88 10.77 -2.38
C GLY A 107 -10.37 10.87 -2.19
N CYS A 108 -9.64 9.77 -2.37
CA CYS A 108 -8.19 9.78 -2.28
C CYS A 108 -7.55 10.32 -3.56
N ASP A 109 -6.39 10.95 -3.39
CA ASP A 109 -5.51 11.26 -4.49
C ASP A 109 -4.52 10.09 -4.59
N VAL A 110 -4.70 9.21 -5.59
CA VAL A 110 -3.81 8.06 -5.78
C VAL A 110 -2.54 8.56 -6.46
N ILE A 111 -1.46 8.65 -5.69
CA ILE A 111 -0.17 9.14 -6.16
C ILE A 111 0.69 7.95 -6.58
N PHE A 112 1.44 8.13 -7.65
CA PHE A 112 2.20 7.08 -8.32
C PHE A 112 1.26 5.98 -8.86
N ASP A 113 1.70 5.26 -9.86
CA ASP A 113 1.00 4.08 -10.32
C ASP A 113 1.15 2.98 -9.28
N GLY A 114 0.09 2.19 -9.07
CA GLY A 114 0.18 1.06 -8.14
C GLY A 114 1.37 0.17 -8.47
N LEU A 115 2.24 -0.05 -7.49
CA LEU A 115 3.43 -0.88 -7.71
C LEU A 115 3.03 -2.36 -7.69
N ILE A 116 3.21 -3.04 -8.81
CA ILE A 116 2.93 -4.46 -8.92
C ILE A 116 4.21 -5.22 -9.24
N ILE A 117 4.48 -6.28 -8.50
CA ILE A 117 5.67 -7.14 -8.71
C ILE A 117 5.19 -8.57 -8.88
N ARG A 118 5.63 -9.20 -9.97
CA ARG A 118 5.33 -10.61 -10.20
C ARG A 118 6.17 -11.48 -9.26
N GLU A 119 5.61 -12.58 -8.79
CA GLU A 119 6.35 -13.55 -7.98
C GLU A 119 7.51 -14.16 -8.81
N ALA A 120 8.64 -14.53 -8.27
CA ALA A 120 9.06 -14.43 -6.89
C ALA A 120 9.88 -13.16 -6.69
N LEU A 121 9.57 -12.44 -5.61
CA LEU A 121 10.23 -11.18 -5.30
C LEU A 121 11.65 -11.42 -4.81
N GLU A 122 12.59 -10.66 -5.31
CA GLU A 122 13.97 -10.67 -4.82
C GLU A 122 14.06 -9.96 -3.46
N ASP A 123 15.03 -10.40 -2.62
CA ASP A 123 15.17 -9.88 -1.27
C ASP A 123 15.52 -8.39 -1.22
N ASP A 124 16.09 -7.86 -2.29
CA ASP A 124 16.50 -6.45 -2.38
C ASP A 124 15.78 -5.71 -3.51
N CYS A 125 14.50 -6.01 -3.71
CA CYS A 125 13.70 -5.42 -4.78
C CYS A 125 13.86 -3.90 -4.82
N THR A 126 14.57 -3.42 -5.83
CA THR A 126 14.91 -2.01 -6.00
C THR A 126 13.66 -1.14 -6.14
N GLU A 127 12.65 -1.62 -6.86
CA GLU A 127 11.42 -0.88 -7.10
C GLU A 127 10.70 -0.52 -5.80
N CYS A 128 10.70 -1.44 -4.83
CA CYS A 128 10.09 -1.18 -3.52
C CYS A 128 10.89 -0.14 -2.73
N LEU A 129 12.21 -0.25 -2.73
CA LEU A 129 13.09 0.70 -2.05
C LEU A 129 12.93 2.10 -2.66
N GLU A 130 12.89 2.19 -3.98
CA GLU A 130 12.73 3.46 -4.69
C GLU A 130 11.36 4.08 -4.41
N LEU A 131 10.30 3.28 -4.34
CA LEU A 131 8.98 3.78 -3.98
C LEU A 131 9.00 4.40 -2.59
N GLY A 132 9.61 3.71 -1.62
CA GLY A 132 9.74 4.23 -0.27
C GLY A 132 10.47 5.57 -0.23
N LYS A 133 11.54 5.69 -1.01
CA LYS A 133 12.30 6.92 -1.13
C LYS A 133 11.46 8.07 -1.69
N LYS A 134 10.67 7.80 -2.72
CA LYS A 134 9.77 8.79 -3.31
C LYS A 134 8.71 9.26 -2.31
N ILE A 135 8.14 8.33 -1.55
CA ILE A 135 7.13 8.66 -0.53
C ILE A 135 7.74 9.58 0.53
N ALA A 136 8.91 9.24 1.04
CA ALA A 136 9.60 10.05 2.04
C ALA A 136 9.90 11.45 1.51
N GLY A 137 10.29 11.55 0.23
CA GLY A 137 10.55 12.83 -0.44
C GLY A 137 9.33 13.75 -0.47
N MET A 138 8.15 13.19 -0.59
CA MET A 138 6.91 13.98 -0.58
C MET A 138 6.65 14.61 0.77
N LEU A 139 6.90 13.89 1.86
CA LEU A 139 6.74 14.43 3.21
C LEU A 139 7.72 15.56 3.50
N VAL A 140 8.97 15.39 3.11
CA VAL A 140 10.00 16.41 3.30
C VAL A 140 9.63 17.69 2.56
N LYS A 141 9.12 17.57 1.32
CA LYS A 141 8.67 18.73 0.55
C LYS A 141 7.44 19.40 1.18
N SER A 142 6.56 18.61 1.78
CA SER A 142 5.34 19.14 2.41
C SER A 142 5.64 19.92 3.67
N SER A 143 6.74 19.63 4.36
CA SER A 143 7.10 20.29 5.61
C SER A 143 7.86 21.61 5.40
N ASN A 144 8.18 21.92 4.18
CA ASN A 144 8.82 23.18 3.81
C ASN A 144 7.80 24.15 3.21
#